data_98c76a914cc6bec177dd0552ff55bfd3
#
_entry.id   98c76a914cc6bec177dd0552ff55bfd3
#
_cell.length_a   1.000
_cell.length_b   1.000
_cell.length_c   1.000
_cell.angle_alpha   90.00
_cell.angle_beta   90.00
_cell.angle_gamma   90.00
#
_symmetry.space_group_name_H-M   'P 1'
#
loop_
_entity.id
_entity.type
_entity.pdbx_description
1 polymer ?
#
loop_
_entity_poly.entity_id
_entity_poly.type
_entity_poly.pdbx_seq_one_letter_code
_entity_poly.pdbx_strand_id
1 'polypeptide(L)'
;GLLCDVILRNYLTVPTNLDDIVDIIKLNKFWGNIKNEAVLIEKFDIPEFWNYIDAMYEIGDKILITTEEYIDAVEIVSILKTHKYSKDIIINNYENIYQHRFEIQYKGFLVRGILDLISIDHKNKSVRFTDLKTGKNPAIEFEESFIKWRYYFQGAIYLLAAEQILKDLNLTGYSIEKFQFLYISKSDKTPLLYTMTDKWVDAAIKGFKIGKYVYKGIDELIEEIDWCWSNKEYLVPKYIVENNGAVNIKDNFIEINE
;
A
#
# COMPACT_ATOMS: atom_id res chain seq x y z
N GLY A 1 15.25 6.19 -16.23
CA GLY A 1 14.84 5.42 -15.07
C GLY A 1 15.93 5.34 -14.01
N LEU A 2 16.54 4.18 -13.80
CA LEU A 2 17.45 3.89 -12.68
C LEU A 2 18.62 4.89 -12.50
N LEU A 3 19.27 5.33 -13.60
CA LEU A 3 20.36 6.32 -13.50
C LEU A 3 19.83 7.66 -12.97
N CYS A 4 18.69 8.12 -13.46
CA CYS A 4 18.08 9.36 -12.97
C CYS A 4 17.72 9.27 -11.48
N ASP A 5 17.17 8.14 -11.04
CA ASP A 5 16.86 7.91 -9.62
C ASP A 5 18.10 7.97 -8.72
N VAL A 6 19.22 7.44 -9.20
CA VAL A 6 20.49 7.47 -8.44
C VAL A 6 21.05 8.89 -8.40
N ILE A 7 20.96 9.66 -9.48
CA ILE A 7 21.37 11.08 -9.51
C ILE A 7 20.52 11.88 -8.54
N LEU A 8 19.19 11.79 -8.61
CA LEU A 8 18.26 12.51 -7.74
C LEU A 8 18.46 12.20 -6.24
N ARG A 9 18.91 10.99 -5.90
CA ARG A 9 19.21 10.61 -4.51
C ARG A 9 20.55 11.13 -3.97
N ASN A 10 21.51 11.35 -4.83
CA ASN A 10 22.88 11.70 -4.43
C ASN A 10 23.18 13.19 -4.53
N TYR A 11 22.39 13.97 -5.25
CA TYR A 11 22.61 15.41 -5.44
C TYR A 11 21.35 16.19 -5.03
N LEU A 12 21.57 17.30 -4.32
CA LEU A 12 20.52 18.24 -3.94
C LEU A 12 20.12 19.21 -5.07
N THR A 13 21.00 19.34 -6.06
CA THR A 13 20.82 20.21 -7.24
C THR A 13 21.25 19.46 -8.48
N VAL A 14 20.84 19.93 -9.65
CA VAL A 14 21.26 19.35 -10.94
C VAL A 14 22.79 19.30 -11.02
N PRO A 15 23.40 18.12 -11.20
CA PRO A 15 24.85 18.03 -11.34
C PRO A 15 25.30 18.70 -12.65
N THR A 16 26.27 19.57 -12.57
CA THR A 16 26.80 20.34 -13.71
C THR A 16 28.07 19.74 -14.29
N ASN A 17 28.69 18.79 -13.58
CA ASN A 17 29.91 18.11 -14.01
C ASN A 17 29.57 16.71 -14.54
N LEU A 18 29.89 16.45 -15.80
CA LEU A 18 29.67 15.17 -16.46
C LEU A 18 30.51 14.04 -15.81
N ASP A 19 31.68 14.35 -15.27
CA ASP A 19 32.56 13.37 -14.61
C ASP A 19 31.89 12.76 -13.38
N ASP A 20 31.14 13.56 -12.59
CA ASP A 20 30.40 13.08 -11.43
C ASP A 20 29.32 12.04 -11.83
N ILE A 21 28.70 12.24 -12.99
CA ILE A 21 27.71 11.31 -13.53
C ILE A 21 28.38 10.03 -14.05
N VAL A 22 29.56 10.17 -14.69
CA VAL A 22 30.36 9.01 -15.12
C VAL A 22 30.78 8.16 -13.92
N ASP A 23 31.14 8.78 -12.81
CA ASP A 23 31.51 8.08 -11.58
C ASP A 23 30.32 7.33 -10.99
N ILE A 24 29.14 7.94 -10.98
CA ILE A 24 27.89 7.26 -10.58
C ILE A 24 27.59 6.06 -11.48
N ILE A 25 27.75 6.21 -12.79
CA ILE A 25 27.54 5.14 -13.77
C ILE A 25 28.46 3.96 -13.47
N LYS A 26 29.73 4.22 -13.23
CA LYS A 26 30.75 3.21 -12.91
C LYS A 26 30.48 2.53 -11.57
N LEU A 27 30.21 3.31 -10.53
CA LEU A 27 29.91 2.81 -9.18
C LEU A 27 28.71 1.86 -9.15
N ASN A 28 27.64 2.22 -9.89
CA ASN A 28 26.42 1.44 -9.96
C ASN A 28 26.43 0.41 -11.11
N LYS A 29 27.55 0.27 -11.83
CA LYS A 29 27.73 -0.68 -12.95
C LYS A 29 26.72 -0.52 -14.08
N PHE A 30 26.17 0.68 -14.28
CA PHE A 30 25.35 0.97 -15.45
C PHE A 30 26.22 0.84 -16.69
N TRP A 31 25.69 0.13 -17.69
CA TRP A 31 26.44 -0.16 -18.94
C TRP A 31 27.85 -0.69 -18.72
N GLY A 32 28.04 -1.60 -17.77
CA GLY A 32 29.35 -2.10 -17.31
C GLY A 32 30.25 -2.73 -18.37
N ASN A 33 29.72 -3.00 -19.57
CA ASN A 33 30.47 -3.44 -20.74
C ASN A 33 31.18 -2.28 -21.48
N ILE A 34 30.81 -1.01 -21.22
CA ILE A 34 31.43 0.17 -21.84
C ILE A 34 32.51 0.70 -20.93
N LYS A 35 33.78 0.64 -21.40
CA LYS A 35 34.96 1.11 -20.68
C LYS A 35 35.41 2.52 -21.09
N ASN A 36 34.97 2.98 -22.26
CA ASN A 36 35.32 4.29 -22.79
C ASN A 36 34.39 5.36 -22.25
N GLU A 37 34.87 6.32 -21.49
CA GLU A 37 34.12 7.38 -20.87
C GLU A 37 33.40 8.28 -21.88
N ALA A 38 34.05 8.61 -22.99
CA ALA A 38 33.42 9.40 -24.05
C ALA A 38 32.13 8.71 -24.60
N VAL A 39 32.18 7.38 -24.76
CA VAL A 39 31.02 6.61 -25.19
C VAL A 39 29.94 6.55 -24.12
N LEU A 40 30.31 6.56 -22.83
CA LEU A 40 29.34 6.66 -21.74
C LEU A 40 28.65 8.03 -21.74
N ILE A 41 29.42 9.11 -21.90
CA ILE A 41 28.92 10.47 -21.96
C ILE A 41 27.91 10.62 -23.11
N GLU A 42 28.27 10.17 -24.33
CA GLU A 42 27.34 10.18 -25.48
C GLU A 42 26.00 9.51 -25.23
N LYS A 43 25.91 8.57 -24.31
CA LYS A 43 24.66 7.85 -24.00
C LYS A 43 23.70 8.64 -23.11
N PHE A 44 24.19 9.49 -22.25
CA PHE A 44 23.33 10.24 -21.32
C PHE A 44 23.37 11.76 -21.56
N ASP A 45 24.39 12.28 -22.21
CA ASP A 45 24.49 13.71 -22.56
C ASP A 45 23.62 14.03 -23.79
N ILE A 46 22.35 13.83 -23.66
CA ILE A 46 21.31 14.12 -24.63
C ILE A 46 20.27 15.06 -24.04
N PRO A 47 19.66 15.95 -24.83
CA PRO A 47 18.69 16.93 -24.32
C PRO A 47 17.55 16.33 -23.53
N GLU A 48 17.04 15.18 -23.95
CA GLU A 48 15.91 14.49 -23.28
C GLU A 48 16.29 14.04 -21.86
N PHE A 49 17.53 13.63 -21.63
CA PHE A 49 18.01 13.23 -20.31
C PHE A 49 18.06 14.45 -19.37
N TRP A 50 18.65 15.55 -19.83
CA TRP A 50 18.77 16.76 -19.03
C TRP A 50 17.44 17.42 -18.76
N ASN A 51 16.58 17.52 -19.76
CA ASN A 51 15.22 18.02 -19.59
C ASN A 51 14.44 17.22 -18.55
N TYR A 52 14.62 15.90 -18.51
CA TYR A 52 14.00 15.07 -17.48
C TYR A 52 14.57 15.32 -16.10
N ILE A 53 15.90 15.43 -15.98
CA ILE A 53 16.56 15.72 -14.69
C ILE A 53 16.14 17.08 -14.16
N ASP A 54 16.18 18.13 -15.01
CA ASP A 54 15.72 19.46 -14.63
C ASP A 54 14.27 19.47 -14.15
N ALA A 55 13.38 18.87 -14.92
CA ALA A 55 11.98 18.75 -14.55
C ALA A 55 11.77 18.02 -13.21
N MET A 56 12.55 16.98 -12.93
CA MET A 56 12.48 16.26 -11.67
C MET A 56 12.96 17.08 -10.47
N TYR A 57 13.97 17.93 -10.63
CA TYR A 57 14.40 18.87 -9.58
C TYR A 57 13.37 19.99 -9.36
N GLU A 58 12.73 20.49 -10.42
CA GLU A 58 11.67 21.50 -10.32
C GLU A 58 10.40 20.99 -9.63
N ILE A 59 10.11 19.69 -9.78
CA ILE A 59 8.93 19.06 -9.17
C ILE A 59 9.06 18.97 -7.64
N GLY A 60 10.29 18.72 -7.13
CA GLY A 60 10.53 18.54 -5.71
C GLY A 60 9.73 17.36 -5.15
N ASP A 61 8.93 17.61 -4.10
CA ASP A 61 8.11 16.58 -3.43
C ASP A 61 6.79 16.25 -4.17
N LYS A 62 6.53 16.83 -5.34
CA LYS A 62 5.33 16.53 -6.12
C LYS A 62 5.49 15.19 -6.86
N ILE A 63 4.36 14.52 -7.06
CA ILE A 63 4.31 13.28 -7.85
C ILE A 63 4.00 13.62 -9.29
N LEU A 64 4.84 13.17 -10.22
CA LEU A 64 4.57 13.23 -11.66
C LEU A 64 3.50 12.21 -12.02
N ILE A 65 2.47 12.68 -12.70
CA ILE A 65 1.44 11.85 -13.32
C ILE A 65 1.37 12.16 -14.82
N THR A 66 1.02 11.17 -15.61
CA THR A 66 0.75 11.36 -17.04
C THR A 66 -0.56 12.13 -17.24
N THR A 67 -0.74 12.73 -18.40
CA THR A 67 -2.02 13.36 -18.77
C THR A 67 -3.19 12.36 -18.74
N GLU A 68 -2.95 11.11 -19.13
CA GLU A 68 -3.95 10.04 -19.07
C GLU A 68 -4.34 9.72 -17.63
N GLU A 69 -3.38 9.57 -16.72
CA GLU A 69 -3.65 9.34 -15.30
C GLU A 69 -4.42 10.50 -14.67
N TYR A 70 -4.12 11.74 -15.07
CA TYR A 70 -4.86 12.91 -14.62
C TYR A 70 -6.32 12.88 -15.09
N ILE A 71 -6.55 12.59 -16.39
CA ILE A 71 -7.90 12.49 -16.97
C ILE A 71 -8.69 11.38 -16.27
N ASP A 72 -8.10 10.19 -16.10
CA ASP A 72 -8.70 9.07 -15.38
C ASP A 72 -9.09 9.46 -13.94
N ALA A 73 -8.21 10.14 -13.23
CA ALA A 73 -8.47 10.57 -11.86
C ALA A 73 -9.64 11.57 -11.80
N VAL A 74 -9.68 12.56 -12.69
CA VAL A 74 -10.78 13.55 -12.77
C VAL A 74 -12.11 12.87 -13.08
N GLU A 75 -12.13 11.91 -14.01
CA GLU A 75 -13.32 11.14 -14.37
C GLU A 75 -13.81 10.30 -13.18
N ILE A 76 -12.92 9.56 -12.52
CA ILE A 76 -13.24 8.76 -11.35
C ILE A 76 -13.85 9.64 -10.23
N VAL A 77 -13.24 10.78 -9.94
CA VAL A 77 -13.76 11.71 -8.92
C VAL A 77 -15.15 12.23 -9.30
N SER A 78 -15.38 12.56 -10.58
CA SER A 78 -16.69 13.00 -11.07
C SER A 78 -17.74 11.90 -10.86
N ILE A 79 -17.43 10.66 -11.21
CA ILE A 79 -18.32 9.51 -11.02
C ILE A 79 -18.60 9.29 -9.53
N LEU A 80 -17.59 9.27 -8.67
CA LEU A 80 -17.76 9.08 -7.24
C LEU A 80 -18.69 10.13 -6.62
N LYS A 81 -18.66 11.38 -7.10
CA LYS A 81 -19.51 12.47 -6.63
C LYS A 81 -20.94 12.41 -7.15
N THR A 82 -21.19 11.76 -8.27
CA THR A 82 -22.51 11.80 -8.96
C THR A 82 -23.25 10.48 -8.96
N HIS A 83 -22.52 9.36 -8.87
CA HIS A 83 -23.11 8.03 -8.96
C HIS A 83 -23.95 7.69 -7.72
N LYS A 84 -25.12 7.07 -7.94
CA LYS A 84 -26.11 6.76 -6.89
C LYS A 84 -25.58 5.90 -5.74
N TYR A 85 -24.52 5.11 -5.95
CA TYR A 85 -23.95 4.22 -4.91
C TYR A 85 -22.81 4.84 -4.11
N SER A 86 -22.23 5.96 -4.56
CA SER A 86 -21.06 6.57 -3.91
C SER A 86 -21.28 8.03 -3.48
N LYS A 87 -22.20 8.75 -4.13
CA LYS A 87 -22.38 10.18 -3.86
C LYS A 87 -22.64 10.47 -2.38
N ASP A 88 -23.46 9.67 -1.71
CA ASP A 88 -23.84 9.91 -0.31
C ASP A 88 -22.70 9.55 0.69
N ILE A 89 -21.62 8.93 0.20
CA ILE A 89 -20.39 8.68 0.98
C ILE A 89 -19.43 9.84 0.81
N ILE A 90 -19.32 10.37 -0.40
CA ILE A 90 -18.37 11.42 -0.77
C ILE A 90 -18.96 12.82 -0.53
N ILE A 91 -20.25 13.01 -0.89
CA ILE A 91 -20.97 14.28 -0.72
C ILE A 91 -22.13 14.03 0.25
N ASN A 92 -21.87 14.23 1.52
CA ASN A 92 -22.85 14.05 2.59
C ASN A 92 -22.83 15.27 3.52
N ASN A 93 -23.73 15.28 4.51
CA ASN A 93 -23.81 16.33 5.54
C ASN A 93 -22.96 16.01 6.77
N TYR A 94 -22.00 15.06 6.65
CA TYR A 94 -21.09 14.69 7.72
C TYR A 94 -19.84 15.55 7.69
N GLU A 95 -19.14 15.63 8.82
CA GLU A 95 -17.79 16.13 8.83
C GLU A 95 -16.88 15.02 8.24
N ASN A 96 -16.20 15.37 7.15
CA ASN A 96 -15.30 14.43 6.44
C ASN A 96 -13.84 14.82 6.65
N ILE A 97 -13.05 13.87 7.16
CA ILE A 97 -11.60 14.00 7.31
C ILE A 97 -10.93 13.06 6.31
N TYR A 98 -10.06 13.61 5.46
CA TYR A 98 -9.35 12.86 4.44
C TYR A 98 -7.90 12.62 4.85
N GLN A 99 -7.35 11.47 4.47
CA GLN A 99 -5.94 11.10 4.65
C GLN A 99 -5.47 11.27 6.10
N HIS A 100 -6.29 10.78 7.04
CA HIS A 100 -5.99 10.86 8.46
C HIS A 100 -4.88 9.89 8.85
N ARG A 101 -3.78 10.44 9.38
CA ARG A 101 -2.65 9.64 9.89
C ARG A 101 -2.92 9.22 11.32
N PHE A 102 -2.59 7.98 11.64
CA PHE A 102 -2.67 7.47 13.00
C PHE A 102 -1.45 6.63 13.37
N GLU A 103 -1.21 6.53 14.67
CA GLU A 103 -0.21 5.65 15.27
C GLU A 103 -0.83 4.94 16.46
N ILE A 104 -0.64 3.63 16.57
CA ILE A 104 -1.10 2.84 17.71
C ILE A 104 0.01 1.90 18.20
N GLN A 105 -0.03 1.57 19.49
CA GLN A 105 0.76 0.47 20.03
C GLN A 105 -0.08 -0.81 19.95
N TYR A 106 0.42 -1.81 19.25
CA TYR A 106 -0.22 -3.12 19.18
C TYR A 106 0.80 -4.23 19.42
N LYS A 107 0.59 -5.01 20.50
CA LYS A 107 1.51 -6.09 20.91
C LYS A 107 2.99 -5.66 20.98
N GLY A 108 3.26 -4.46 21.50
CA GLY A 108 4.63 -3.93 21.61
C GLY A 108 5.20 -3.27 20.36
N PHE A 109 4.48 -3.29 19.25
CA PHE A 109 4.90 -2.67 17.99
C PHE A 109 4.17 -1.36 17.75
N LEU A 110 4.89 -0.38 17.21
CA LEU A 110 4.30 0.86 16.71
C LEU A 110 3.74 0.61 15.30
N VAL A 111 2.42 0.60 15.20
CA VAL A 111 1.69 0.45 13.92
C VAL A 111 1.22 1.82 13.45
N ARG A 112 1.52 2.15 12.20
CA ARG A 112 1.17 3.41 11.55
C ARG A 112 0.30 3.18 10.33
N GLY A 113 -0.60 4.10 10.07
CA GLY A 113 -1.43 4.05 8.87
C GLY A 113 -1.97 5.42 8.49
N ILE A 114 -2.56 5.45 7.31
CA ILE A 114 -3.29 6.60 6.78
C ILE A 114 -4.66 6.09 6.33
N LEU A 115 -5.71 6.60 6.93
CA LEU A 115 -7.09 6.27 6.58
C LEU A 115 -7.62 7.27 5.55
N ASP A 116 -8.13 6.77 4.43
CA ASP A 116 -8.51 7.63 3.30
C ASP A 116 -9.64 8.59 3.63
N LEU A 117 -10.68 8.10 4.33
CA LEU A 117 -11.85 8.91 4.68
C LEU A 117 -12.45 8.48 6.02
N ILE A 118 -12.59 9.44 6.92
CA ILE A 118 -13.39 9.36 8.13
C ILE A 118 -14.62 10.24 7.94
N SER A 119 -15.81 9.69 8.03
CA SER A 119 -17.07 10.43 8.00
C SER A 119 -17.70 10.44 9.39
N ILE A 120 -17.93 11.62 9.96
CA ILE A 120 -18.42 11.81 11.32
C ILE A 120 -19.87 12.30 11.28
N ASP A 121 -20.79 11.49 11.78
CA ASP A 121 -22.18 11.87 11.97
C ASP A 121 -22.39 12.36 13.41
N HIS A 122 -22.33 13.66 13.61
CA HIS A 122 -22.53 14.28 14.92
C HIS A 122 -23.94 14.09 15.47
N LYS A 123 -24.93 13.94 14.61
CA LYS A 123 -26.33 13.76 15.02
C LYS A 123 -26.55 12.40 15.67
N ASN A 124 -26.00 11.35 15.04
CA ASN A 124 -26.14 9.98 15.50
C ASN A 124 -24.96 9.52 16.37
N LYS A 125 -23.97 10.36 16.55
CA LYS A 125 -22.71 10.05 17.24
C LYS A 125 -22.08 8.77 16.69
N SER A 126 -21.96 8.67 15.37
CA SER A 126 -21.32 7.56 14.71
C SER A 126 -20.19 8.03 13.78
N VAL A 127 -19.20 7.16 13.60
CA VAL A 127 -18.05 7.39 12.74
C VAL A 127 -17.91 6.22 11.78
N ARG A 128 -17.74 6.54 10.51
CA ARG A 128 -17.54 5.58 9.43
C ARG A 128 -16.13 5.72 8.88
N PHE A 129 -15.43 4.59 8.77
CA PHE A 129 -14.14 4.50 8.10
C PHE A 129 -14.32 3.91 6.71
N THR A 130 -13.86 4.63 5.71
CA THR A 130 -13.93 4.22 4.31
C THR A 130 -12.55 4.32 3.66
N ASP A 131 -12.15 3.27 2.98
CA ASP A 131 -10.92 3.23 2.19
C ASP A 131 -11.27 3.14 0.70
N LEU A 132 -10.67 4.02 -0.10
CA LEU A 132 -10.92 4.10 -1.52
C LEU A 132 -9.99 3.17 -2.28
N LYS A 133 -10.55 2.28 -3.08
CA LYS A 133 -9.81 1.38 -3.94
C LYS A 133 -10.17 1.59 -5.40
N THR A 134 -9.14 1.64 -6.25
CA THR A 134 -9.31 1.66 -7.70
C THR A 134 -8.62 0.45 -8.31
N GLY A 135 -9.16 -0.10 -9.37
CA GLY A 135 -8.59 -1.27 -10.03
C GLY A 135 -9.07 -1.45 -11.46
N LYS A 136 -8.51 -2.47 -12.14
CA LYS A 136 -8.89 -2.80 -13.53
C LYS A 136 -10.01 -3.82 -13.62
N ASN A 137 -10.17 -4.68 -12.59
CA ASN A 137 -11.20 -5.71 -12.60
C ASN A 137 -12.59 -5.07 -12.46
N PRO A 138 -13.65 -5.72 -13.00
CA PRO A 138 -15.03 -5.31 -12.77
C PRO A 138 -15.32 -5.10 -11.29
N ALA A 139 -16.17 -4.12 -10.96
CA ALA A 139 -16.39 -3.77 -9.56
C ALA A 139 -16.93 -4.94 -8.74
N ILE A 140 -17.72 -5.82 -9.35
CA ILE A 140 -18.30 -7.02 -8.69
C ILE A 140 -17.24 -8.07 -8.28
N GLU A 141 -16.04 -8.03 -8.86
CA GLU A 141 -14.94 -8.97 -8.60
C GLU A 141 -13.96 -8.48 -7.52
N PHE A 142 -14.30 -7.42 -6.79
CA PHE A 142 -13.41 -6.86 -5.76
C PHE A 142 -13.02 -7.88 -4.69
N GLU A 143 -13.86 -8.86 -4.37
CA GLU A 143 -13.58 -9.89 -3.36
C GLU A 143 -12.34 -10.72 -3.69
N GLU A 144 -12.04 -10.95 -4.98
CA GLU A 144 -10.80 -11.61 -5.39
C GLU A 144 -9.58 -10.73 -5.07
N SER A 145 -9.68 -9.44 -5.34
CA SER A 145 -8.64 -8.46 -5.00
C SER A 145 -8.47 -8.32 -3.49
N PHE A 146 -9.56 -8.35 -2.73
CA PHE A 146 -9.56 -8.28 -1.27
C PHE A 146 -8.73 -9.41 -0.65
N ILE A 147 -8.87 -10.63 -1.15
CA ILE A 147 -8.07 -11.78 -0.70
C ILE A 147 -6.64 -11.69 -1.24
N LYS A 148 -6.48 -11.48 -2.54
CA LYS A 148 -5.18 -11.49 -3.23
C LYS A 148 -4.22 -10.45 -2.64
N TRP A 149 -4.70 -9.25 -2.41
CA TRP A 149 -3.90 -8.12 -1.90
C TRP A 149 -3.96 -7.98 -0.38
N ARG A 150 -4.64 -8.92 0.30
CA ARG A 150 -4.77 -8.97 1.76
C ARG A 150 -5.37 -7.69 2.36
N TYR A 151 -6.33 -7.07 1.69
CA TYR A 151 -6.99 -5.86 2.18
C TYR A 151 -7.71 -6.07 3.52
N TYR A 152 -8.02 -7.32 3.88
CA TYR A 152 -8.53 -7.67 5.20
C TYR A 152 -7.59 -7.23 6.34
N PHE A 153 -6.27 -7.23 6.15
CA PHE A 153 -5.35 -6.69 7.15
C PHE A 153 -5.51 -5.19 7.32
N GLN A 154 -5.63 -4.46 6.22
CA GLN A 154 -5.80 -3.01 6.25
C GLN A 154 -7.05 -2.62 7.02
N GLY A 155 -8.21 -3.23 6.71
CA GLY A 155 -9.46 -2.97 7.41
C GLY A 155 -9.41 -3.33 8.90
N ALA A 156 -8.77 -4.47 9.25
CA ALA A 156 -8.62 -4.85 10.65
C ALA A 156 -7.71 -3.88 11.43
N ILE A 157 -6.59 -3.45 10.83
CA ILE A 157 -5.67 -2.47 11.46
C ILE A 157 -6.39 -1.13 11.70
N TYR A 158 -7.19 -0.67 10.76
CA TYR A 158 -7.96 0.57 10.94
C TYR A 158 -8.99 0.45 12.07
N LEU A 159 -9.63 -0.71 12.22
CA LEU A 159 -10.55 -0.95 13.33
C LEU A 159 -9.84 -1.13 14.67
N LEU A 160 -8.64 -1.74 14.69
CA LEU A 160 -7.78 -1.76 15.89
C LEU A 160 -7.36 -0.34 16.32
N ALA A 161 -7.18 0.57 15.38
CA ALA A 161 -6.83 1.95 15.64
C ALA A 161 -8.04 2.83 16.02
N ALA A 162 -9.26 2.32 15.88
CA ALA A 162 -10.49 3.11 15.97
C ALA A 162 -10.61 3.90 17.29
N GLU A 163 -10.37 3.27 18.43
CA GLU A 163 -10.46 3.93 19.73
C GLU A 163 -9.42 5.08 19.87
N GLN A 164 -8.21 4.86 19.39
CA GLN A 164 -7.18 5.90 19.41
C GLN A 164 -7.57 7.05 18.46
N ILE A 165 -8.06 6.76 17.27
CA ILE A 165 -8.52 7.78 16.32
C ILE A 165 -9.66 8.62 16.91
N LEU A 166 -10.66 7.97 17.55
CA LEU A 166 -11.74 8.68 18.22
C LEU A 166 -11.23 9.60 19.33
N LYS A 167 -10.25 9.14 20.10
CA LYS A 167 -9.64 9.92 21.17
C LYS A 167 -8.89 11.14 20.61
N ASP A 168 -8.09 10.94 19.56
CA ASP A 168 -7.30 12.00 18.93
C ASP A 168 -8.19 13.09 18.30
N LEU A 169 -9.37 12.68 17.80
CA LEU A 169 -10.39 13.58 17.25
C LEU A 169 -11.35 14.14 18.30
N ASN A 170 -11.16 13.84 19.60
CA ASN A 170 -12.06 14.26 20.69
C ASN A 170 -13.52 13.78 20.51
N LEU A 171 -13.74 12.61 19.95
CA LEU A 171 -15.04 12.01 19.65
C LEU A 171 -15.47 10.99 20.72
N THR A 172 -15.36 11.36 21.99
CA THR A 172 -15.74 10.48 23.10
C THR A 172 -17.24 10.13 23.04
N GLY A 173 -17.56 8.83 23.14
CA GLY A 173 -18.94 8.34 23.12
C GLY A 173 -19.55 8.19 21.71
N TYR A 174 -18.73 8.30 20.67
CA TYR A 174 -19.13 7.93 19.33
C TYR A 174 -18.95 6.44 19.11
N SER A 175 -19.85 5.84 18.34
CA SER A 175 -19.75 4.45 17.88
C SER A 175 -19.02 4.37 16.55
N ILE A 176 -18.26 3.30 16.34
CA ILE A 176 -17.64 3.00 15.05
C ILE A 176 -18.61 2.14 14.25
N GLU A 177 -18.96 2.57 13.05
CA GLU A 177 -19.64 1.75 12.06
C GLU A 177 -18.68 0.70 11.47
N LYS A 178 -19.21 -0.30 10.77
CA LYS A 178 -18.37 -1.31 10.09
C LYS A 178 -17.47 -0.64 9.05
N PHE A 179 -16.24 -1.10 8.98
CA PHE A 179 -15.27 -0.63 7.99
C PHE A 179 -15.72 -0.97 6.57
N GLN A 180 -15.50 -0.04 5.65
CA GLN A 180 -15.95 -0.14 4.26
C GLN A 180 -14.83 0.14 3.28
N PHE A 181 -14.84 -0.62 2.16
CA PHE A 181 -14.08 -0.29 0.97
C PHE A 181 -15.02 0.29 -0.09
N LEU A 182 -14.72 1.50 -0.55
CA LEU A 182 -15.37 2.06 -1.73
C LEU A 182 -14.49 1.74 -2.95
N TYR A 183 -14.87 0.70 -3.68
CA TYR A 183 -14.14 0.29 -4.88
C TYR A 183 -14.79 0.85 -6.13
N ILE A 184 -13.97 1.42 -7.03
CA ILE A 184 -14.38 1.80 -8.37
C ILE A 184 -13.45 1.16 -9.40
N SER A 185 -14.04 0.45 -10.35
CA SER A 185 -13.33 -0.14 -11.47
C SER A 185 -13.02 0.89 -12.55
N LYS A 186 -11.81 0.83 -13.11
CA LYS A 186 -11.45 1.60 -14.31
C LYS A 186 -12.10 1.05 -15.58
N SER A 187 -12.55 -0.21 -15.58
CA SER A 187 -13.15 -0.85 -16.77
C SER A 187 -14.63 -0.56 -16.92
N ASP A 188 -15.43 -0.70 -15.86
CA ASP A 188 -16.89 -0.54 -15.89
C ASP A 188 -17.38 0.76 -15.26
N LYS A 189 -16.46 1.53 -14.65
CA LYS A 189 -16.73 2.83 -14.02
C LYS A 189 -17.86 2.77 -12.97
N THR A 190 -18.12 1.59 -12.41
CA THR A 190 -19.17 1.38 -11.41
C THR A 190 -18.56 1.40 -10.01
N PRO A 191 -18.93 2.34 -9.13
CA PRO A 191 -18.53 2.30 -7.73
C PRO A 191 -19.42 1.32 -6.96
N LEU A 192 -18.80 0.44 -6.15
CA LEU A 192 -19.49 -0.43 -5.21
C LEU A 192 -18.89 -0.30 -3.80
N LEU A 193 -19.74 -0.45 -2.81
CA LEU A 193 -19.38 -0.39 -1.40
C LEU A 193 -19.32 -1.79 -0.81
N TYR A 194 -18.18 -2.17 -0.30
CA TYR A 194 -17.93 -3.46 0.34
C TYR A 194 -17.71 -3.27 1.83
N THR A 195 -18.59 -3.86 2.63
CA THR A 195 -18.51 -3.76 4.10
C THR A 195 -17.76 -4.97 4.65
N MET A 196 -16.74 -4.72 5.44
CA MET A 196 -16.00 -5.75 6.15
C MET A 196 -16.82 -6.24 7.36
N THR A 197 -17.10 -7.53 7.43
CA THR A 197 -17.86 -8.13 8.54
C THR A 197 -16.95 -8.40 9.74
N ASP A 198 -17.53 -8.52 10.94
CA ASP A 198 -16.78 -8.83 12.16
C ASP A 198 -16.02 -10.16 12.03
N LYS A 199 -16.59 -11.13 11.28
CA LYS A 199 -15.91 -12.39 10.97
C LYS A 199 -14.61 -12.18 10.18
N TRP A 200 -14.59 -11.23 9.25
CA TRP A 200 -13.39 -10.89 8.51
C TRP A 200 -12.36 -10.16 9.37
N VAL A 201 -12.80 -9.33 10.32
CA VAL A 201 -11.91 -8.68 11.29
C VAL A 201 -11.23 -9.74 12.16
N ASP A 202 -12.01 -10.66 12.73
CA ASP A 202 -11.49 -11.77 13.52
C ASP A 202 -10.52 -12.66 12.72
N ALA A 203 -10.88 -12.99 11.47
CA ALA A 203 -10.06 -13.77 10.57
C ALA A 203 -8.73 -13.07 10.24
N ALA A 204 -8.75 -11.76 10.01
CA ALA A 204 -7.55 -10.99 9.76
C ALA A 204 -6.61 -10.93 10.99
N ILE A 205 -7.15 -10.90 12.20
CA ILE A 205 -6.37 -10.88 13.43
C ILE A 205 -5.81 -12.27 13.76
N LYS A 206 -6.65 -13.31 13.72
CA LYS A 206 -6.32 -14.66 14.21
C LYS A 206 -5.78 -15.62 13.12
N GLY A 207 -5.96 -15.26 11.83
CA GLY A 207 -5.70 -16.15 10.71
C GLY A 207 -6.92 -17.00 10.33
N PHE A 208 -6.89 -17.56 9.12
CA PHE A 208 -8.02 -18.34 8.56
C PHE A 208 -7.55 -19.34 7.48
N LYS A 209 -8.50 -20.15 7.00
CA LYS A 209 -8.28 -21.11 5.90
C LYS A 209 -9.31 -20.90 4.80
N ILE A 210 -8.84 -20.98 3.55
CA ILE A 210 -9.70 -21.07 2.37
C ILE A 210 -9.26 -22.31 1.59
N GLY A 211 -10.09 -23.35 1.56
CA GLY A 211 -9.72 -24.64 1.01
C GLY A 211 -8.48 -25.19 1.69
N LYS A 212 -7.42 -25.48 0.92
CA LYS A 212 -6.13 -25.97 1.43
C LYS A 212 -5.15 -24.86 1.87
N TYR A 213 -5.47 -23.60 1.60
CA TYR A 213 -4.59 -22.47 1.89
C TYR A 213 -4.83 -21.94 3.30
N VAL A 214 -3.73 -21.78 4.05
CA VAL A 214 -3.71 -21.20 5.39
C VAL A 214 -3.19 -19.77 5.28
N TYR A 215 -3.91 -18.83 5.84
CA TYR A 215 -3.56 -17.43 5.89
C TYR A 215 -3.27 -17.04 7.34
N LYS A 216 -2.06 -16.57 7.60
CA LYS A 216 -1.65 -16.09 8.91
C LYS A 216 -2.41 -14.83 9.28
N GLY A 217 -2.73 -14.68 10.57
CA GLY A 217 -3.31 -13.45 11.10
C GLY A 217 -2.26 -12.42 11.48
N ILE A 218 -2.72 -11.20 11.78
CA ILE A 218 -1.86 -10.09 12.25
C ILE A 218 -1.09 -10.52 13.51
N ASP A 219 -1.75 -11.22 14.42
CA ASP A 219 -1.15 -11.69 15.68
C ASP A 219 0.05 -12.60 15.43
N GLU A 220 -0.11 -13.60 14.58
CA GLU A 220 0.96 -14.53 14.23
C GLU A 220 2.10 -13.83 13.47
N LEU A 221 1.76 -12.89 12.56
CA LEU A 221 2.78 -12.13 11.82
C LEU A 221 3.61 -11.23 12.73
N ILE A 222 2.99 -10.59 13.73
CA ILE A 222 3.70 -9.77 14.71
C ILE A 222 4.63 -10.63 15.57
N GLU A 223 4.18 -11.80 16.03
CA GLU A 223 5.00 -12.73 16.78
C GLU A 223 6.21 -13.24 15.96
N GLU A 224 6.01 -13.47 14.67
CA GLU A 224 7.12 -13.83 13.77
C GLU A 224 8.12 -12.67 13.59
N ILE A 225 7.64 -11.45 13.42
CA ILE A 225 8.50 -10.26 13.31
C ILE A 225 9.32 -10.07 14.58
N ASP A 226 8.69 -10.17 15.75
CA ASP A 226 9.35 -10.07 17.05
C ASP A 226 10.44 -11.15 17.19
N TRP A 227 10.11 -12.39 16.85
CA TRP A 227 11.06 -13.49 16.85
C TRP A 227 12.24 -13.24 15.91
N CYS A 228 11.97 -12.77 14.68
CA CYS A 228 13.02 -12.46 13.68
C CYS A 228 13.97 -11.37 14.19
N TRP A 229 13.45 -10.31 14.79
CA TRP A 229 14.26 -9.23 15.34
C TRP A 229 15.10 -9.70 16.55
N SER A 230 14.51 -10.46 17.44
CA SER A 230 15.18 -10.97 18.64
C SER A 230 16.31 -11.95 18.31
N ASN A 231 16.14 -12.76 17.25
CA ASN A 231 17.12 -13.77 16.86
C ASN A 231 18.03 -13.31 15.69
N LYS A 232 17.77 -12.15 15.09
CA LYS A 232 18.49 -11.61 13.90
C LYS A 232 18.41 -12.55 12.67
N GLU A 233 17.33 -13.33 12.59
CA GLU A 233 17.06 -14.27 11.52
C GLU A 233 15.94 -13.75 10.63
N TYR A 234 16.24 -13.41 9.37
CA TYR A 234 15.32 -12.76 8.46
C TYR A 234 15.03 -13.55 7.18
N LEU A 235 15.85 -14.58 6.90
CA LEU A 235 15.80 -15.30 5.63
C LEU A 235 15.13 -16.67 5.75
N VAL A 236 15.14 -17.25 6.97
CA VAL A 236 14.66 -18.62 7.22
C VAL A 236 13.49 -18.56 8.20
N PRO A 237 12.35 -19.20 7.90
CA PRO A 237 11.23 -19.28 8.82
C PRO A 237 11.62 -19.85 10.19
N LYS A 238 11.01 -19.34 11.26
CA LYS A 238 11.24 -19.72 12.65
C LYS A 238 11.29 -21.26 12.84
N TYR A 239 10.30 -21.98 12.32
CA TYR A 239 10.22 -23.44 12.48
C TYR A 239 11.40 -24.21 11.87
N ILE A 240 12.03 -23.65 10.83
CA ILE A 240 13.23 -24.27 10.21
C ILE A 240 14.44 -24.05 11.12
N VAL A 241 14.58 -22.87 11.69
CA VAL A 241 15.69 -22.55 12.62
C VAL A 241 15.55 -23.41 13.88
N GLU A 242 14.36 -23.50 14.47
CA GLU A 242 14.08 -24.31 15.66
C GLU A 242 14.31 -25.82 15.43
N ASN A 243 14.16 -26.29 14.19
CA ASN A 243 14.46 -27.66 13.79
C ASN A 243 15.87 -27.84 13.21
N ASN A 244 16.79 -26.91 13.48
CA ASN A 244 18.18 -26.96 12.98
C ASN A 244 18.31 -27.21 11.47
N GLY A 245 17.43 -26.57 10.70
CA GLY A 245 17.41 -26.69 9.23
C GLY A 245 16.67 -27.91 8.68
N ALA A 246 16.13 -28.77 9.54
CA ALA A 246 15.38 -29.95 9.11
C ALA A 246 13.96 -29.56 8.65
N VAL A 247 13.62 -29.95 7.43
CA VAL A 247 12.28 -29.71 6.84
C VAL A 247 11.74 -31.04 6.33
N ASN A 248 10.59 -31.44 6.84
CA ASN A 248 9.88 -32.60 6.29
C ASN A 248 9.24 -32.29 4.95
N ILE A 249 9.45 -33.14 3.96
CA ILE A 249 8.73 -33.05 2.69
C ILE A 249 7.26 -33.37 2.96
N LYS A 250 6.39 -32.51 2.51
CA LYS A 250 4.94 -32.64 2.74
C LYS A 250 4.37 -33.82 1.96
N ASP A 251 3.70 -34.73 2.63
CA ASP A 251 3.12 -35.96 2.05
C ASP A 251 1.94 -35.67 1.11
N ASN A 252 1.34 -34.46 1.19
CA ASN A 252 0.22 -34.05 0.34
C ASN A 252 0.56 -33.81 -1.15
N PHE A 253 1.81 -34.06 -1.54
CA PHE A 253 2.24 -34.11 -2.94
C PHE A 253 2.30 -35.55 -3.50
N ILE A 254 2.07 -36.56 -2.65
CA ILE A 254 2.16 -37.95 -3.05
C ILE A 254 0.74 -38.52 -3.17
N GLU A 255 0.34 -38.89 -4.39
CA GLU A 255 -0.78 -39.80 -4.64
C GLU A 255 -0.19 -41.20 -4.83
N ILE A 256 -0.44 -42.12 -3.88
CA ILE A 256 -0.06 -43.53 -4.04
C ILE A 256 -1.18 -44.18 -4.84
N ASN A 257 -0.86 -44.61 -6.06
CA ASN A 257 -1.76 -45.47 -6.84
C ASN A 257 -1.89 -46.83 -6.14
N GLU A 258 -3.10 -47.15 -5.68
CA GLU A 258 -3.47 -48.47 -5.18
C GLU A 258 -3.61 -49.48 -6.32
#